data_07d82fe7045aad9d03d78345b0104081
#
_entry.id   07d82fe7045aad9d03d78345b0104081
#
_cell.length_a   1.000
_cell.length_b   1.000
_cell.length_c   1.000
_cell.angle_alpha   90.00
_cell.angle_beta   90.00
_cell.angle_gamma   90.00
#
_symmetry.space_group_name_H-M   'P 1'
#
loop_
_entity.id
_entity.type
_entity.pdbx_description
1 polymer ?
#
loop_
_entity_poly.entity_id
_entity_poly.type
_entity_poly.pdbx_seq_one_letter_code
_entity_poly.pdbx_strand_id
1 'polypeptide(L)'
;MIKNKPDYYNNLNKIYLKIWDLLKLGLENRDKPFHIPVFICGKNNQPEGRIVVLRGVDQIENKIWFHSDIRSNKIKILKKSQVGNMLFYYKSEKIQLRILGNVKINYKNKVTEKSWKKTAHMSRQCYLGKLGPGQSVSIPTSGLGKKIDNLKYSFEESEIGYKNFCVIELYIKTIEWLYLAAKGHRIAMFNCENISIKKSG
;
A
#
# COMPACT_ATOMS: atom_id res chain seq x y z
N MET A 1 -14.25 30.29 -3.86
CA MET A 1 -13.21 30.47 -4.90
C MET A 1 -13.24 29.28 -5.85
N ILE A 2 -13.44 29.52 -7.15
CA ILE A 2 -13.33 28.48 -8.18
C ILE A 2 -11.84 28.17 -8.28
N LYS A 3 -11.39 27.03 -7.73
CA LYS A 3 -10.00 26.58 -7.94
C LYS A 3 -9.79 26.43 -9.45
N ASN A 4 -8.85 27.18 -10.01
CA ASN A 4 -8.43 27.02 -11.39
C ASN A 4 -8.10 25.55 -11.66
N LYS A 5 -8.49 25.04 -12.84
CA LYS A 5 -8.15 23.69 -13.26
C LYS A 5 -6.64 23.53 -13.22
N PRO A 6 -6.11 22.40 -12.70
CA PRO A 6 -4.67 22.16 -12.73
C PRO A 6 -4.12 22.21 -14.17
N ASP A 7 -2.90 22.68 -14.36
CA ASP A 7 -2.26 22.79 -15.67
C ASP A 7 -2.04 21.43 -16.36
N TYR A 8 -1.92 20.34 -15.57
CA TYR A 8 -1.78 18.97 -16.06
C TYR A 8 -3.09 18.30 -16.51
N TYR A 9 -4.23 18.89 -16.23
CA TYR A 9 -5.58 18.33 -16.33
C TYR A 9 -5.96 17.72 -17.70
N ASN A 10 -5.41 18.22 -18.80
CA ASN A 10 -5.67 17.74 -20.16
C ASN A 10 -4.42 17.18 -20.85
N ASN A 11 -3.37 16.82 -20.09
CA ASN A 11 -2.12 16.31 -20.65
C ASN A 11 -1.74 14.98 -19.98
N LEU A 12 -1.80 13.88 -20.75
CA LEU A 12 -1.55 12.54 -20.23
C LEU A 12 -0.16 12.38 -19.63
N ASN A 13 0.87 12.94 -20.24
CA ASN A 13 2.25 12.83 -19.72
C ASN A 13 2.37 13.57 -18.37
N LYS A 14 1.82 14.78 -18.25
CA LYS A 14 1.81 15.53 -17.00
C LYS A 14 0.98 14.83 -15.92
N ILE A 15 -0.16 14.22 -16.28
CA ILE A 15 -0.96 13.41 -15.33
C ILE A 15 -0.13 12.24 -14.83
N TYR A 16 0.56 11.51 -15.72
CA TYR A 16 1.38 10.36 -15.35
C TYR A 16 2.51 10.74 -14.37
N LEU A 17 3.23 11.83 -14.65
CA LEU A 17 4.26 12.34 -13.75
C LEU A 17 3.66 12.74 -12.40
N LYS A 18 2.54 13.47 -12.40
CA LYS A 18 1.84 13.88 -11.16
C LYS A 18 1.41 12.70 -10.30
N ILE A 19 1.00 11.58 -10.91
CA ILE A 19 0.65 10.34 -10.19
C ILE A 19 1.84 9.84 -9.37
N TRP A 20 3.01 9.71 -10.00
CA TRP A 20 4.22 9.24 -9.33
C TRP A 20 4.71 10.19 -8.26
N ASP A 21 4.61 11.51 -8.49
CA ASP A 21 4.94 12.51 -7.48
C ASP A 21 4.05 12.40 -6.24
N LEU A 22 2.74 12.21 -6.43
CA LEU A 22 1.80 12.01 -5.32
C LEU A 22 2.06 10.70 -4.57
N LEU A 23 2.39 9.62 -5.27
CA LEU A 23 2.77 8.35 -4.65
C LEU A 23 4.06 8.48 -3.83
N LYS A 24 5.08 9.18 -4.34
CA LYS A 24 6.32 9.47 -3.60
C LYS A 24 6.06 10.35 -2.38
N LEU A 25 5.24 11.40 -2.54
CA LEU A 25 4.84 12.28 -1.44
C LEU A 25 4.16 11.51 -0.30
N GLY A 26 3.36 10.49 -0.63
CA GLY A 26 2.71 9.61 0.35
C GLY A 26 3.67 8.82 1.24
N LEU A 27 4.96 8.74 0.90
CA LEU A 27 5.98 8.05 1.72
C LEU A 27 6.55 8.95 2.83
N GLU A 28 6.45 10.28 2.72
CA GLU A 28 7.15 11.21 3.61
C GLU A 28 6.62 11.15 5.04
N ASN A 29 5.30 11.22 5.21
CA ASN A 29 4.66 11.12 6.54
C ASN A 29 3.17 10.77 6.42
N ARG A 30 2.54 10.53 7.60
CA ARG A 30 1.13 10.13 7.68
C ARG A 30 0.12 11.19 7.22
N ASP A 31 0.50 12.47 7.24
CA ASP A 31 -0.39 13.58 6.89
C ASP A 31 -0.37 13.89 5.38
N LYS A 32 0.52 13.25 4.66
CA LYS A 32 0.62 13.41 3.22
C LYS A 32 -0.47 12.61 2.48
N PRO A 33 -0.95 13.12 1.35
CA PRO A 33 -1.87 12.38 0.50
C PRO A 33 -1.24 11.04 0.07
N PHE A 34 -2.10 10.05 -0.13
CA PHE A 34 -1.72 8.71 -0.57
C PHE A 34 -0.88 7.89 0.42
N HIS A 35 -0.67 8.36 1.66
CA HIS A 35 0.04 7.59 2.68
C HIS A 35 -0.72 6.31 3.08
N ILE A 36 -2.06 6.40 3.16
CA ILE A 36 -2.94 5.32 3.65
C ILE A 36 -4.02 4.94 2.62
N PRO A 37 -3.63 4.24 1.53
CA PRO A 37 -4.60 3.75 0.55
C PRO A 37 -5.48 2.62 1.10
N VAL A 38 -6.60 2.37 0.41
CA VAL A 38 -7.39 1.15 0.59
C VAL A 38 -6.85 0.07 -0.33
N PHE A 39 -6.37 -1.04 0.23
CA PHE A 39 -6.01 -2.23 -0.52
C PHE A 39 -7.21 -3.18 -0.61
N ILE A 40 -7.52 -3.63 -1.81
CA ILE A 40 -8.65 -4.49 -2.11
C ILE A 40 -8.12 -5.79 -2.75
N CYS A 41 -8.53 -6.91 -2.20
CA CYS A 41 -8.34 -8.23 -2.78
C CYS A 41 -9.57 -9.08 -2.50
N GLY A 42 -9.79 -10.12 -3.28
CA GLY A 42 -10.98 -10.96 -3.09
C GLY A 42 -10.81 -12.37 -3.63
N LYS A 43 -11.72 -13.23 -3.22
CA LYS A 43 -11.86 -14.60 -3.69
C LYS A 43 -13.35 -14.88 -3.95
N ASN A 44 -13.66 -15.58 -5.03
CA ASN A 44 -15.03 -16.02 -5.34
C ASN A 44 -16.05 -14.87 -5.34
N ASN A 45 -15.75 -13.77 -6.02
CA ASN A 45 -16.59 -12.56 -6.10
C ASN A 45 -16.87 -11.87 -4.76
N GLN A 46 -16.10 -12.14 -3.72
CA GLN A 46 -16.18 -11.46 -2.43
C GLN A 46 -14.95 -10.56 -2.24
N PRO A 47 -15.00 -9.30 -2.68
CA PRO A 47 -13.91 -8.36 -2.46
C PRO A 47 -13.88 -7.90 -1.00
N GLU A 48 -12.68 -7.84 -0.43
CA GLU A 48 -12.42 -7.28 0.89
C GLU A 48 -11.51 -6.06 0.77
N GLY A 49 -11.94 -4.92 1.30
CA GLY A 49 -11.16 -3.68 1.38
C GLY A 49 -10.60 -3.44 2.78
N ARG A 50 -9.38 -2.92 2.88
CA ARG A 50 -8.77 -2.47 4.15
C ARG A 50 -7.77 -1.37 3.91
N ILE A 51 -7.62 -0.49 4.87
CA ILE A 51 -6.57 0.52 4.87
C ILE A 51 -5.22 -0.17 5.09
N VAL A 52 -4.22 0.25 4.32
CA VAL A 52 -2.82 -0.14 4.50
C VAL A 52 -1.93 1.10 4.47
N VAL A 53 -0.69 0.98 4.93
CA VAL A 53 0.28 2.08 4.88
C VAL A 53 1.21 1.86 3.69
N LEU A 54 1.24 2.80 2.75
CA LEU A 54 2.19 2.78 1.64
C LEU A 54 3.62 2.84 2.21
N ARG A 55 4.47 1.88 1.82
CA ARG A 55 5.83 1.75 2.34
C ARG A 55 6.91 1.92 1.29
N GLY A 56 6.52 1.96 0.05
CA GLY A 56 7.44 2.29 -1.02
C GLY A 56 6.80 2.32 -2.38
N VAL A 57 7.50 2.98 -3.29
CA VAL A 57 7.18 3.11 -4.70
C VAL A 57 8.45 2.94 -5.53
N ASP A 58 8.33 2.29 -6.66
CA ASP A 58 9.39 2.13 -7.64
C ASP A 58 8.78 2.35 -9.04
N GLN A 59 9.07 3.52 -9.62
CA GLN A 59 8.55 3.90 -10.92
C GLN A 59 9.21 3.12 -12.05
N ILE A 60 10.46 2.69 -11.87
CA ILE A 60 11.22 1.95 -12.90
C ILE A 60 10.66 0.54 -13.01
N GLU A 61 10.45 -0.12 -11.87
CA GLU A 61 9.89 -1.47 -11.80
C GLU A 61 8.35 -1.49 -11.84
N ASN A 62 7.70 -0.33 -11.98
CA ASN A 62 6.24 -0.18 -11.94
C ASN A 62 5.61 -0.91 -10.74
N LYS A 63 6.12 -0.69 -9.55
CA LYS A 63 5.62 -1.35 -8.33
C LYS A 63 5.47 -0.42 -7.14
N ILE A 64 4.53 -0.77 -6.29
CA ILE A 64 4.32 -0.17 -4.98
C ILE A 64 4.21 -1.28 -3.94
N TRP A 65 4.50 -0.98 -2.66
CA TRP A 65 4.41 -2.03 -1.63
C TRP A 65 3.98 -1.50 -0.28
N PHE A 66 3.50 -2.43 0.53
CA PHE A 66 3.14 -2.22 1.92
C PHE A 66 3.55 -3.42 2.77
N HIS A 67 3.58 -3.23 4.08
CA HIS A 67 3.89 -4.30 5.03
C HIS A 67 2.63 -4.97 5.55
N SER A 68 2.71 -6.25 5.90
CA SER A 68 1.59 -6.99 6.48
C SER A 68 2.07 -8.10 7.41
N ASP A 69 1.15 -8.60 8.21
CA ASP A 69 1.33 -9.84 8.97
C ASP A 69 1.03 -11.02 8.05
N ILE A 70 1.95 -11.99 7.99
CA ILE A 70 1.84 -13.20 7.16
C ILE A 70 0.64 -14.07 7.55
N ARG A 71 0.16 -13.95 8.79
CA ARG A 71 -0.98 -14.71 9.34
C ARG A 71 -2.33 -14.11 8.98
N SER A 72 -2.38 -12.89 8.40
CA SER A 72 -3.62 -12.19 8.09
C SER A 72 -4.43 -12.86 6.97
N ASN A 73 -5.78 -12.69 7.02
CA ASN A 73 -6.68 -13.30 6.03
C ASN A 73 -6.36 -12.90 4.58
N LYS A 74 -5.96 -11.65 4.35
CA LYS A 74 -5.57 -11.20 3.00
C LYS A 74 -4.46 -12.04 2.36
N ILE A 75 -3.55 -12.59 3.16
CA ILE A 75 -2.47 -13.46 2.67
C ILE A 75 -3.03 -14.78 2.14
N LYS A 76 -4.04 -15.36 2.82
CA LYS A 76 -4.71 -16.57 2.35
C LYS A 76 -5.41 -16.34 1.00
N ILE A 77 -6.03 -15.16 0.84
CA ILE A 77 -6.68 -14.74 -0.41
C ILE A 77 -5.64 -14.57 -1.51
N LEU A 78 -4.57 -13.79 -1.25
CA LEU A 78 -3.55 -13.46 -2.23
C LEU A 78 -2.71 -14.66 -2.68
N LYS A 79 -2.53 -15.68 -1.85
CA LYS A 79 -1.90 -16.94 -2.28
C LYS A 79 -2.70 -17.66 -3.37
N LYS A 80 -3.99 -17.36 -3.50
CA LYS A 80 -4.89 -17.99 -4.50
C LYS A 80 -5.13 -17.09 -5.72
N SER A 81 -5.40 -15.80 -5.52
CA SER A 81 -5.79 -14.89 -6.61
C SER A 81 -4.61 -14.12 -7.21
N GLN A 82 -3.57 -13.82 -6.42
CA GLN A 82 -2.40 -13.03 -6.81
C GLN A 82 -2.71 -11.67 -7.48
N VAL A 83 -3.93 -11.17 -7.31
CA VAL A 83 -4.39 -9.88 -7.87
C VAL A 83 -4.82 -8.96 -6.74
N GLY A 84 -4.44 -7.70 -6.85
CA GLY A 84 -4.83 -6.67 -5.89
C GLY A 84 -5.13 -5.36 -6.58
N ASN A 85 -5.92 -4.54 -5.91
CA ASN A 85 -6.21 -3.18 -6.30
C ASN A 85 -5.91 -2.23 -5.15
N MET A 86 -5.33 -1.07 -5.43
CA MET A 86 -5.17 0.01 -4.48
C MET A 86 -5.98 1.23 -4.90
N LEU A 87 -6.82 1.70 -4.00
CA LEU A 87 -7.60 2.93 -4.14
C LEU A 87 -6.98 4.02 -3.28
N PHE A 88 -6.62 5.14 -3.92
CA PHE A 88 -6.14 6.35 -3.28
C PHE A 88 -7.13 7.48 -3.51
N TYR A 89 -7.26 8.37 -2.54
CA TYR A 89 -8.08 9.57 -2.68
C TYR A 89 -7.40 10.78 -2.05
N TYR A 90 -7.29 11.85 -2.84
CA TYR A 90 -6.78 13.14 -2.38
C TYR A 90 -7.89 14.20 -2.45
N LYS A 91 -8.55 14.42 -1.31
CA LYS A 91 -9.74 15.27 -1.21
C LYS A 91 -9.49 16.70 -1.69
N SER A 92 -8.39 17.35 -1.29
CA SER A 92 -8.12 18.75 -1.61
C SER A 92 -7.84 18.99 -3.09
N GLU A 93 -7.24 18.02 -3.78
CA GLU A 93 -7.01 18.08 -5.23
C GLU A 93 -8.09 17.35 -6.05
N LYS A 94 -9.05 16.70 -5.39
CA LYS A 94 -10.14 15.95 -6.03
C LYS A 94 -9.64 14.83 -6.95
N ILE A 95 -8.52 14.20 -6.58
CA ILE A 95 -7.91 13.11 -7.35
C ILE A 95 -8.24 11.78 -6.70
N GLN A 96 -8.70 10.84 -7.52
CA GLN A 96 -8.77 9.42 -7.18
C GLN A 96 -7.82 8.65 -8.08
N LEU A 97 -7.06 7.70 -7.52
CA LEU A 97 -6.35 6.69 -8.29
C LEU A 97 -6.87 5.31 -7.97
N ARG A 98 -7.05 4.49 -9.00
CA ARG A 98 -7.22 3.03 -8.88
C ARG A 98 -6.03 2.36 -9.56
N ILE A 99 -5.29 1.59 -8.80
CA ILE A 99 -4.07 0.89 -9.27
C ILE A 99 -4.32 -0.61 -9.17
N LEU A 100 -4.48 -1.26 -10.31
CA LEU A 100 -4.64 -2.71 -10.42
C LEU A 100 -3.29 -3.35 -10.77
N GLY A 101 -2.99 -4.49 -10.18
CA GLY A 101 -1.76 -5.21 -10.51
C GLY A 101 -1.68 -6.62 -9.93
N ASN A 102 -0.59 -7.30 -10.29
CA ASN A 102 -0.23 -8.59 -9.73
C ASN A 102 0.48 -8.42 -8.39
N VAL A 103 0.15 -9.28 -7.45
CA VAL A 103 0.70 -9.25 -6.10
C VAL A 103 1.76 -10.33 -5.92
N LYS A 104 2.91 -9.94 -5.36
CA LYS A 104 3.94 -10.85 -4.87
C LYS A 104 4.07 -10.72 -3.35
N ILE A 105 3.98 -11.85 -2.66
CA ILE A 105 4.17 -11.93 -1.21
C ILE A 105 5.64 -12.30 -0.96
N ASN A 106 6.38 -11.41 -0.32
CA ASN A 106 7.75 -11.65 0.13
C ASN A 106 7.72 -12.01 1.61
N TYR A 107 8.33 -13.15 1.96
CA TYR A 107 8.41 -13.66 3.32
C TYR A 107 9.74 -14.39 3.55
N LYS A 108 10.44 -14.06 4.63
CA LYS A 108 11.74 -14.64 5.01
C LYS A 108 12.78 -14.63 3.86
N ASN A 109 12.90 -13.49 3.19
CA ASN A 109 13.83 -13.29 2.08
C ASN A 109 14.53 -11.92 2.17
N LYS A 110 15.47 -11.64 1.26
CA LYS A 110 16.25 -10.38 1.23
C LYS A 110 15.37 -9.11 1.19
N VAL A 111 14.17 -9.17 0.56
CA VAL A 111 13.24 -8.03 0.51
C VAL A 111 12.67 -7.76 1.91
N THR A 112 12.22 -8.79 2.60
CA THR A 112 11.69 -8.66 3.97
C THR A 112 12.77 -8.25 4.97
N GLU A 113 13.98 -8.79 4.87
CA GLU A 113 15.10 -8.40 5.72
C GLU A 113 15.45 -6.91 5.59
N LYS A 114 15.60 -6.44 4.33
CA LYS A 114 15.85 -5.02 4.04
C LYS A 114 14.73 -4.11 4.56
N SER A 115 13.47 -4.52 4.39
CA SER A 115 12.31 -3.74 4.86
C SER A 115 12.21 -3.75 6.39
N TRP A 116 12.44 -4.90 7.03
CA TRP A 116 12.40 -5.04 8.48
C TRP A 116 13.44 -4.16 9.18
N LYS A 117 14.68 -4.17 8.69
CA LYS A 117 15.76 -3.32 9.21
C LYS A 117 15.40 -1.82 9.20
N LYS A 118 14.60 -1.39 8.22
CA LYS A 118 14.13 0.00 8.09
C LYS A 118 12.82 0.28 8.83
N THR A 119 12.15 -0.75 9.36
CA THR A 119 10.87 -0.59 10.05
C THR A 119 11.10 0.02 11.44
N ALA A 120 10.48 1.18 11.68
CA ALA A 120 10.57 1.87 12.95
C ALA A 120 10.08 0.99 14.12
N HIS A 121 10.70 1.14 15.28
CA HIS A 121 10.42 0.35 16.48
C HIS A 121 8.91 0.26 16.81
N MET A 122 8.23 1.40 16.87
CA MET A 122 6.78 1.46 17.11
C MET A 122 5.97 0.67 16.06
N SER A 123 6.40 0.68 14.79
CA SER A 123 5.71 -0.05 13.73
C SER A 123 5.89 -1.57 13.82
N ARG A 124 6.96 -2.03 14.48
CA ARG A 124 7.21 -3.46 14.72
C ARG A 124 6.23 -4.09 15.71
N GLN A 125 5.63 -3.27 16.60
CA GLN A 125 4.62 -3.71 17.57
C GLN A 125 3.48 -4.51 16.92
N CYS A 126 3.04 -4.10 15.72
CA CYS A 126 1.97 -4.78 14.99
C CYS A 126 2.24 -6.27 14.72
N TYR A 127 3.50 -6.71 14.78
CA TYR A 127 3.92 -8.08 14.49
C TYR A 127 4.23 -8.91 15.75
N LEU A 128 4.10 -8.31 16.94
CA LEU A 128 4.41 -8.95 18.22
C LEU A 128 3.20 -9.67 18.85
N GLY A 129 2.01 -9.52 18.27
CA GLY A 129 0.81 -10.17 18.76
C GLY A 129 0.92 -11.70 18.75
N LYS A 130 0.43 -12.34 19.83
CA LYS A 130 0.39 -13.81 19.94
C LYS A 130 -0.51 -14.42 18.89
N LEU A 131 -1.66 -13.78 18.64
CA LEU A 131 -2.64 -14.18 17.63
C LEU A 131 -2.44 -13.41 16.33
N GLY A 132 -2.82 -14.03 15.20
CA GLY A 132 -2.83 -13.34 13.92
C GLY A 132 -3.97 -12.32 13.83
N PRO A 133 -3.83 -11.27 13.00
CA PRO A 133 -4.88 -10.26 12.85
C PRO A 133 -6.22 -10.87 12.37
N GLY A 134 -7.32 -10.44 12.99
CA GLY A 134 -8.68 -10.89 12.64
C GLY A 134 -9.07 -12.27 13.18
N GLN A 135 -8.30 -12.85 14.10
CA GLN A 135 -8.72 -14.06 14.80
C GLN A 135 -9.81 -13.74 15.84
N SER A 136 -10.84 -14.59 15.89
CA SER A 136 -11.89 -14.47 16.88
C SER A 136 -11.38 -14.77 18.28
N VAL A 137 -11.79 -13.96 19.23
CA VAL A 137 -11.47 -14.08 20.67
C VAL A 137 -12.74 -13.92 21.48
N SER A 138 -12.80 -14.55 22.66
CA SER A 138 -13.95 -14.44 23.55
C SER A 138 -14.03 -13.10 24.28
N ILE A 139 -12.91 -12.44 24.48
CA ILE A 139 -12.82 -11.13 25.17
C ILE A 139 -12.01 -10.17 24.30
N PRO A 140 -12.46 -8.91 24.10
CA PRO A 140 -11.71 -7.90 23.37
C PRO A 140 -10.29 -7.74 23.92
N THR A 141 -9.29 -7.81 23.05
CA THR A 141 -7.87 -7.70 23.41
C THR A 141 -7.05 -7.13 22.26
N SER A 142 -5.96 -6.43 22.59
CA SER A 142 -4.93 -6.04 21.61
C SER A 142 -4.15 -7.26 21.07
N GLY A 143 -4.24 -8.41 21.74
CA GLY A 143 -3.41 -9.59 21.44
C GLY A 143 -1.94 -9.43 21.82
N LEU A 144 -1.56 -8.30 22.43
CA LEU A 144 -0.20 -7.99 22.90
C LEU A 144 -0.07 -8.32 24.39
N GLY A 145 1.13 -8.67 24.83
CA GLY A 145 1.44 -8.73 26.27
C GLY A 145 1.52 -7.32 26.87
N LYS A 146 1.19 -7.15 28.16
CA LYS A 146 1.20 -5.85 28.87
C LYS A 146 2.47 -5.01 28.63
N LYS A 147 3.64 -5.65 28.59
CA LYS A 147 4.93 -4.98 28.33
C LYS A 147 4.96 -4.34 26.92
N ILE A 148 4.49 -5.06 25.92
CA ILE A 148 4.47 -4.62 24.52
C ILE A 148 3.38 -3.58 24.31
N ASP A 149 2.21 -3.78 24.89
CA ASP A 149 1.05 -2.88 24.80
C ASP A 149 1.39 -1.47 25.33
N ASN A 150 2.19 -1.41 26.39
CA ASN A 150 2.70 -0.18 27.01
C ASN A 150 4.01 0.35 26.36
N LEU A 151 4.43 -0.17 25.23
CA LEU A 151 5.69 0.22 24.53
C LEU A 151 6.96 0.05 25.40
N LYS A 152 6.93 -0.82 26.41
CA LYS A 152 8.06 -1.11 27.31
C LYS A 152 8.88 -2.30 26.84
N TYR A 153 9.30 -2.33 25.58
CA TYR A 153 10.14 -3.37 25.00
C TYR A 153 11.28 -2.74 24.20
N SER A 154 12.43 -3.43 24.15
CA SER A 154 13.59 -2.92 23.42
C SER A 154 13.48 -3.19 21.91
N PHE A 155 14.40 -2.58 21.15
CA PHE A 155 14.49 -2.83 19.71
C PHE A 155 14.82 -4.30 19.43
N GLU A 156 15.72 -4.89 20.22
CA GLU A 156 16.13 -6.30 20.13
C GLU A 156 14.95 -7.23 20.44
N GLU A 157 14.19 -6.91 21.49
CA GLU A 157 12.97 -7.68 21.81
C GLU A 157 11.92 -7.63 20.69
N SER A 158 11.93 -6.58 19.85
CA SER A 158 11.05 -6.48 18.71
C SER A 158 11.39 -7.43 17.57
N GLU A 159 12.62 -7.97 17.52
CA GLU A 159 13.08 -8.87 16.45
C GLU A 159 12.24 -10.15 16.35
N ILE A 160 11.67 -10.62 17.45
CA ILE A 160 10.76 -11.77 17.44
C ILE A 160 9.54 -11.57 16.52
N GLY A 161 9.19 -10.32 16.22
CA GLY A 161 8.10 -9.98 15.29
C GLY A 161 8.42 -10.27 13.83
N TYR A 162 9.70 -10.38 13.45
CA TYR A 162 10.12 -10.67 12.08
C TYR A 162 9.50 -11.94 11.51
N LYS A 163 9.29 -12.95 12.35
CA LYS A 163 8.63 -14.22 11.95
C LYS A 163 7.19 -14.02 11.43
N ASN A 164 6.55 -12.93 11.79
CA ASN A 164 5.18 -12.60 11.38
C ASN A 164 5.14 -11.53 10.26
N PHE A 165 6.28 -10.93 9.94
CA PHE A 165 6.39 -9.84 8.97
C PHE A 165 6.45 -10.35 7.54
N CYS A 166 5.74 -9.67 6.64
CA CYS A 166 5.89 -9.87 5.20
C CYS A 166 5.75 -8.53 4.46
N VAL A 167 6.29 -8.50 3.24
CA VAL A 167 6.15 -7.38 2.30
C VAL A 167 5.26 -7.82 1.15
N ILE A 168 4.24 -7.03 0.86
CA ILE A 168 3.33 -7.25 -0.28
C ILE A 168 3.69 -6.22 -1.33
N GLU A 169 4.26 -6.66 -2.45
CA GLU A 169 4.54 -5.86 -3.62
C GLU A 169 3.37 -5.99 -4.61
N LEU A 170 2.87 -4.87 -5.12
CA LEU A 170 1.89 -4.78 -6.20
C LEU A 170 2.63 -4.31 -7.46
N TYR A 171 2.79 -5.20 -8.44
CA TYR A 171 3.32 -4.91 -9.77
C TYR A 171 2.18 -4.36 -10.62
N ILE A 172 2.29 -3.10 -10.99
CA ILE A 172 1.20 -2.32 -11.58
C ILE A 172 0.96 -2.76 -13.02
N LYS A 173 -0.28 -3.12 -13.32
CA LYS A 173 -0.78 -3.37 -14.68
C LYS A 173 -1.46 -2.15 -15.25
N THR A 174 -2.37 -1.57 -14.49
CA THR A 174 -3.12 -0.39 -14.92
C THR A 174 -3.23 0.64 -13.82
N ILE A 175 -3.19 1.91 -14.21
CA ILE A 175 -3.52 3.04 -13.35
C ILE A 175 -4.68 3.79 -13.98
N GLU A 176 -5.78 3.92 -13.26
CA GLU A 176 -6.85 4.83 -13.59
C GLU A 176 -6.75 6.07 -12.72
N TRP A 177 -6.63 7.21 -13.33
CA TRP A 177 -6.69 8.52 -12.70
C TRP A 177 -8.04 9.16 -12.99
N LEU A 178 -8.71 9.64 -11.94
CA LEU A 178 -9.98 10.34 -12.03
C LEU A 178 -9.88 11.68 -11.30
N TYR A 179 -10.19 12.76 -12.01
CA TYR A 179 -10.38 14.09 -11.43
C TYR A 179 -11.87 14.35 -11.21
N LEU A 180 -12.27 14.52 -9.95
CA LEU A 180 -13.66 14.66 -9.51
C LEU A 180 -14.10 16.12 -9.57
N ALA A 181 -14.48 16.60 -10.74
CA ALA A 181 -14.93 17.96 -10.93
C ALA A 181 -16.47 18.06 -11.04
N ALA A 182 -17.07 19.05 -10.39
CA ALA A 182 -18.53 19.27 -10.45
C ALA A 182 -19.05 19.58 -11.88
N LYS A 183 -18.19 20.17 -12.72
CA LYS A 183 -18.52 20.53 -14.12
C LYS A 183 -17.92 19.57 -15.15
N GLY A 184 -17.92 18.29 -14.86
CA GLY A 184 -17.39 17.23 -15.74
C GLY A 184 -16.06 16.66 -15.24
N HIS A 185 -16.05 15.37 -15.01
CA HIS A 185 -14.88 14.62 -14.62
C HIS A 185 -13.85 14.51 -15.77
N ARG A 186 -12.63 14.15 -15.43
CA ARG A 186 -11.63 13.69 -16.40
C ARG A 186 -11.10 12.35 -15.93
N ILE A 187 -10.95 11.44 -16.85
CA ILE A 187 -10.43 10.09 -16.64
C ILE A 187 -9.23 9.91 -17.54
N ALA A 188 -8.15 9.36 -17.00
CA ALA A 188 -7.02 8.87 -17.77
C ALA A 188 -6.71 7.43 -17.35
N MET A 189 -6.42 6.58 -18.34
CA MET A 189 -6.04 5.19 -18.13
C MET A 189 -4.61 4.98 -18.66
N PHE A 190 -3.77 4.39 -17.82
CA PHE A 190 -2.39 4.04 -18.20
C PHE A 190 -2.22 2.52 -18.09
N ASN A 191 -1.81 1.89 -19.20
CA ASN A 191 -1.40 0.49 -19.23
C ASN A 191 0.11 0.42 -19.00
N CYS A 192 0.53 -0.17 -17.88
CA CYS A 192 1.92 -0.26 -17.47
C CYS A 192 2.60 -1.57 -17.92
N GLU A 193 1.87 -2.54 -18.47
CA GLU A 193 2.45 -3.81 -18.94
C GLU A 193 3.36 -3.62 -20.17
N ASN A 194 3.13 -2.59 -20.98
CA ASN A 194 3.85 -2.31 -22.24
C ASN A 194 4.82 -1.11 -22.13
N ILE A 195 4.99 -0.52 -20.95
CA ILE A 195 5.99 0.51 -20.74
C ILE A 195 7.34 -0.19 -20.48
N SER A 196 7.92 -0.77 -21.54
CA SER A 196 9.34 -1.09 -21.56
C SER A 196 10.11 0.23 -21.65
N ILE A 197 10.59 0.72 -20.52
CA ILE A 197 11.61 1.76 -20.51
C ILE A 197 12.84 1.11 -21.16
N LYS A 198 13.07 1.39 -22.45
CA LYS A 198 14.36 1.09 -23.08
C LYS A 198 15.41 1.75 -22.19
N LYS A 199 16.22 0.96 -21.53
CA LYS A 199 17.48 1.44 -20.96
C LYS A 199 18.29 1.95 -22.14
N SER A 200 18.34 3.27 -22.34
CA SER A 200 19.38 3.86 -23.14
C SER A 200 20.70 3.59 -22.41
N GLY A 201 21.56 2.81 -23.04
CA GLY A 201 22.92 2.56 -22.62
C GLY A 201 23.75 3.84 -22.59
#